data_238cfd8f05f8102e39ff3c37c5412be7
#
_entry.id   238cfd8f05f8102e39ff3c37c5412be7
#
_cell.length_a   1.000
_cell.length_b   1.000
_cell.length_c   1.000
_cell.angle_alpha   90.00
_cell.angle_beta   90.00
_cell.angle_gamma   90.00
#
_symmetry.space_group_name_H-M   'P 1'
#
loop_
_entity.id
_entity.type
_entity.pdbx_description
1 polymer ?
#
loop_
_entity_poly.entity_id
_entity_poly.type
_entity_poly.pdbx_seq_one_letter_code
_entity_poly.pdbx_strand_id
1 'polypeptide(L)'
;MNMFSRLFEFGYIDKQVRQSDGAVRAREYFVIFNTILGELFVHNLKMENFDWVREDLYSLPTSAQIFFRKFILNNNFPMIPLNLHKIALKLNLNDKIQANLERTVVTNVLEPLRRQGFIEAYEKEPGLHGAKFIIKRDFSKKG
;
A
#
# COMPACT_ATOMS: atom_id res chain seq x y z
N MET A 1 -27.12 -18.11 -12.24
CA MET A 1 -25.72 -17.77 -12.51
C MET A 1 -25.15 -17.05 -11.30
N ASN A 2 -24.18 -17.64 -10.66
CA ASN A 2 -23.61 -17.07 -9.44
C ASN A 2 -22.48 -16.11 -9.84
N MET A 3 -22.73 -14.80 -9.83
CA MET A 3 -21.76 -13.75 -10.23
C MET A 3 -20.50 -13.71 -9.35
N PHE A 4 -20.50 -14.36 -8.19
CA PHE A 4 -19.41 -14.33 -7.22
C PHE A 4 -18.59 -15.61 -7.19
N SER A 5 -18.88 -16.59 -8.04
CA SER A 5 -18.26 -17.91 -7.92
C SER A 5 -16.78 -17.95 -8.31
N ARG A 6 -16.29 -17.05 -9.15
CA ARG A 6 -14.88 -17.01 -9.55
C ARG A 6 -14.46 -15.61 -9.92
N LEU A 7 -13.58 -15.02 -9.12
CA LEU A 7 -12.96 -13.73 -9.43
C LEU A 7 -11.86 -13.89 -10.50
N PHE A 8 -11.12 -14.99 -10.47
CA PHE A 8 -10.08 -15.30 -11.43
C PHE A 8 -9.82 -16.82 -11.49
N GLU A 9 -9.23 -17.25 -12.59
CA GLU A 9 -8.74 -18.62 -12.78
C GLU A 9 -7.24 -18.58 -13.07
N PHE A 10 -6.50 -19.54 -12.50
CA PHE A 10 -5.11 -19.77 -12.81
C PHE A 10 -4.97 -20.97 -13.74
N GLY A 11 -4.04 -20.89 -14.64
CA GLY A 11 -3.68 -22.02 -15.48
C GLY A 11 -2.23 -21.94 -15.92
N TYR A 12 -1.79 -22.99 -16.59
CA TYR A 12 -0.51 -23.02 -17.25
C TYR A 12 -0.58 -23.80 -18.57
N ILE A 13 0.32 -23.47 -19.47
CA ILE A 13 0.53 -24.19 -20.73
C ILE A 13 1.96 -24.68 -20.76
N ASP A 14 2.17 -25.97 -20.94
CA ASP A 14 3.48 -26.53 -21.16
C ASP A 14 3.83 -26.40 -22.65
N LYS A 15 4.89 -25.67 -22.94
CA LYS A 15 5.44 -25.54 -24.31
C LYS A 15 6.73 -26.31 -24.42
N GLN A 16 6.86 -27.07 -25.49
CA GLN A 16 8.15 -27.66 -25.88
C GLN A 16 8.90 -26.64 -26.73
N VAL A 17 9.98 -26.11 -26.20
CA VAL A 17 10.88 -25.25 -26.95
C VAL A 17 12.06 -26.10 -27.42
N ARG A 18 12.23 -26.27 -28.74
CA ARG A 18 13.43 -26.91 -29.31
C ARG A 18 14.58 -25.92 -29.27
N GLN A 19 15.53 -26.17 -28.40
CA GLN A 19 16.85 -25.54 -28.48
C GLN A 19 17.82 -26.47 -29.19
N SER A 20 18.94 -25.90 -29.70
CA SER A 20 19.99 -26.65 -30.42
C SER A 20 20.55 -27.84 -29.66
N ASP A 21 20.41 -27.89 -28.34
CA ASP A 21 20.99 -28.92 -27.46
C ASP A 21 19.96 -29.85 -26.80
N GLY A 22 18.70 -29.83 -27.23
CA GLY A 22 17.65 -30.69 -26.70
C GLY A 22 16.31 -29.99 -26.45
N ALA A 23 15.27 -30.76 -26.09
CA ALA A 23 13.95 -30.23 -25.80
C ALA A 23 13.90 -29.64 -24.38
N VAL A 24 13.78 -28.33 -24.26
CA VAL A 24 13.50 -27.65 -23.00
C VAL A 24 11.99 -27.45 -22.86
N ARG A 25 11.42 -27.89 -21.74
CA ARG A 25 10.04 -27.62 -21.41
C ARG A 25 9.95 -26.24 -20.78
N ALA A 26 9.27 -25.33 -21.44
CA ALA A 26 8.89 -24.03 -20.88
C ALA A 26 7.44 -24.07 -20.40
N ARG A 27 7.18 -23.54 -19.23
CA ARG A 27 5.82 -23.43 -18.68
C ARG A 27 5.41 -21.97 -18.66
N GLU A 28 4.34 -21.65 -19.33
CA GLU A 28 3.70 -20.33 -19.26
C GLU A 28 2.52 -20.38 -18.32
N TYR A 29 2.49 -19.45 -17.39
CA TYR A 29 1.36 -19.26 -16.49
C TYR A 29 0.45 -18.15 -17.00
N PHE A 30 -0.84 -18.32 -16.80
CA PHE A 30 -1.82 -17.30 -17.15
C PHE A 30 -2.86 -17.13 -16.03
N VAL A 31 -3.45 -15.93 -15.98
CA VAL A 31 -4.57 -15.61 -15.09
C VAL A 31 -5.71 -15.12 -15.97
N ILE A 32 -6.88 -15.72 -15.79
CA ILE A 32 -8.12 -15.26 -16.42
C ILE A 32 -8.96 -14.56 -15.36
N PHE A 33 -9.21 -13.27 -15.56
CA PHE A 33 -10.14 -12.52 -14.72
C PHE A 33 -11.57 -12.73 -15.21
N ASN A 34 -12.54 -12.68 -14.29
CA ASN A 34 -13.91 -12.62 -14.70
C ASN A 34 -14.16 -11.34 -15.53
N THR A 35 -15.16 -11.33 -16.39
CA THR A 35 -15.37 -10.26 -17.36
C THR A 35 -15.51 -8.89 -16.70
N ILE A 36 -16.29 -8.79 -15.63
CA ILE A 36 -16.52 -7.53 -14.92
C ILE A 36 -15.22 -7.02 -14.29
N LEU A 37 -14.46 -7.90 -13.61
CA LEU A 37 -13.19 -7.54 -13.00
C LEU A 37 -12.15 -7.15 -14.06
N GLY A 38 -12.11 -7.87 -15.17
CA GLY A 38 -11.22 -7.57 -16.29
C GLY A 38 -11.53 -6.22 -16.94
N GLU A 39 -12.79 -5.89 -17.15
CA GLU A 39 -13.21 -4.59 -17.67
C GLU A 39 -12.87 -3.44 -16.72
N LEU A 40 -13.11 -3.60 -15.43
CA LEU A 40 -12.70 -2.63 -14.42
C LEU A 40 -11.19 -2.43 -14.39
N PHE A 41 -10.42 -3.51 -14.48
CA PHE A 41 -8.97 -3.44 -14.51
C PHE A 41 -8.47 -2.66 -15.73
N VAL A 42 -8.96 -2.98 -16.92
CA VAL A 42 -8.59 -2.29 -18.17
C VAL A 42 -9.03 -0.82 -18.14
N HIS A 43 -10.22 -0.53 -17.62
CA HIS A 43 -10.70 0.83 -17.46
C HIS A 43 -9.77 1.65 -16.55
N ASN A 44 -9.42 1.12 -15.39
CA ASN A 44 -8.52 1.79 -14.46
C ASN A 44 -7.11 1.99 -15.04
N LEU A 45 -6.59 1.02 -15.81
CA LEU A 45 -5.33 1.20 -16.53
C LEU A 45 -5.36 2.38 -17.50
N LYS A 46 -6.44 2.48 -18.29
CA LYS A 46 -6.63 3.58 -19.24
C LYS A 46 -6.77 4.94 -18.56
N MET A 47 -7.34 4.96 -17.37
CA MET A 47 -7.54 6.19 -16.58
C MET A 47 -6.35 6.52 -15.67
N GLU A 48 -5.29 5.74 -15.75
CA GLU A 48 -4.09 5.91 -14.88
C GLU A 48 -4.43 5.92 -13.37
N ASN A 49 -5.45 5.16 -12.98
CA ASN A 49 -5.94 5.10 -11.60
C ASN A 49 -5.15 4.13 -10.71
N PHE A 50 -3.93 3.79 -11.10
CA PHE A 50 -3.04 2.94 -10.34
C PHE A 50 -1.88 3.74 -9.77
N ASP A 51 -1.66 3.55 -8.48
CA ASP A 51 -0.46 4.04 -7.83
C ASP A 51 0.58 2.93 -7.73
N TRP A 52 1.80 3.25 -8.12
CA TRP A 52 2.93 2.36 -7.92
C TRP A 52 3.37 2.41 -6.46
N VAL A 53 3.39 1.26 -5.83
CA VAL A 53 3.86 1.11 -4.45
C VAL A 53 5.20 0.41 -4.47
N ARG A 54 6.18 0.99 -3.78
CA ARG A 54 7.49 0.39 -3.63
C ARG A 54 7.38 -0.94 -2.87
N GLU A 55 8.08 -1.94 -3.35
CA GLU A 55 8.07 -3.29 -2.79
C GLU A 55 8.55 -3.32 -1.33
N ASP A 56 9.49 -2.46 -0.98
CA ASP A 56 10.03 -2.36 0.38
C ASP A 56 9.02 -1.88 1.43
N LEU A 57 7.85 -1.37 1.02
CA LEU A 57 6.74 -1.11 1.95
C LEU A 57 6.34 -2.37 2.72
N TYR A 58 6.39 -3.52 2.07
CA TYR A 58 5.98 -4.80 2.67
C TYR A 58 6.95 -5.32 3.73
N SER A 59 8.16 -4.77 3.80
CA SER A 59 9.14 -5.06 4.87
C SER A 59 8.87 -4.28 6.16
N LEU A 60 8.01 -3.28 6.12
CA LEU A 60 7.67 -2.44 7.26
C LEU A 60 6.62 -3.10 8.18
N PRO A 61 6.50 -2.65 9.44
CA PRO A 61 5.44 -3.09 10.32
C PRO A 61 4.06 -2.92 9.67
N THR A 62 3.13 -3.83 9.98
CA THR A 62 1.78 -3.83 9.39
C THR A 62 1.05 -2.50 9.60
N SER A 63 1.19 -1.90 10.78
CA SER A 63 0.60 -0.58 11.07
C SER A 63 1.14 0.53 10.17
N ALA A 64 2.44 0.50 9.84
CA ALA A 64 3.05 1.44 8.91
C ALA A 64 2.51 1.26 7.48
N GLN A 65 2.36 0.02 7.04
CA GLN A 65 1.77 -0.30 5.72
C GLN A 65 0.32 0.20 5.62
N ILE A 66 -0.49 -0.03 6.65
CA ILE A 66 -1.89 0.41 6.69
C ILE A 66 -1.96 1.93 6.71
N PHE A 67 -1.13 2.60 7.52
CA PHE A 67 -1.06 4.06 7.59
C PHE A 67 -0.72 4.67 6.22
N PHE A 68 0.30 4.15 5.56
CA PHE A 68 0.70 4.61 4.25
C PHE A 68 -0.45 4.51 3.23
N ARG A 69 -1.11 3.37 3.17
CA ARG A 69 -2.23 3.14 2.24
C ARG A 69 -3.43 4.03 2.53
N LYS A 70 -3.76 4.24 3.82
CA LYS A 70 -4.95 4.99 4.20
C LYS A 70 -4.78 6.50 4.18
N PHE A 71 -3.60 7.00 4.46
CA PHE A 71 -3.37 8.43 4.66
C PHE A 71 -2.44 9.06 3.62
N ILE A 72 -1.52 8.29 3.05
CA ILE A 72 -0.45 8.84 2.21
C ILE A 72 -0.68 8.55 0.73
N LEU A 73 -0.93 7.31 0.36
CA LEU A 73 -0.92 6.85 -1.03
C LEU A 73 -1.82 7.67 -1.95
N ASN A 74 -3.05 7.91 -1.54
CA ASN A 74 -4.06 8.62 -2.33
C ASN A 74 -4.18 10.12 -1.99
N ASN A 75 -3.21 10.66 -1.25
CA ASN A 75 -3.22 12.06 -0.85
C ASN A 75 -2.23 12.85 -1.70
N ASN A 76 -2.70 13.88 -2.38
CA ASN A 76 -1.89 14.72 -3.27
C ASN A 76 -1.33 15.97 -2.59
N PHE A 77 -1.56 16.16 -1.30
CA PHE A 77 -1.03 17.32 -0.59
C PHE A 77 0.41 17.08 -0.10
N PRO A 78 1.28 18.09 -0.18
CA PRO A 78 2.66 17.99 0.30
C PRO A 78 2.76 17.90 1.83
N MET A 79 1.76 18.42 2.53
CA MET A 79 1.65 18.38 3.98
C MET A 79 0.29 17.83 4.38
N ILE A 80 0.29 16.81 5.22
CA ILE A 80 -0.93 16.11 5.66
C ILE A 80 -1.06 16.24 7.17
N PRO A 81 -1.98 17.05 7.68
CA PRO A 81 -2.24 17.16 9.11
C PRO A 81 -3.15 16.02 9.57
N LEU A 82 -2.72 15.27 10.57
CA LEU A 82 -3.46 14.14 11.14
C LEU A 82 -3.45 14.20 12.66
N ASN A 83 -4.62 14.14 13.30
CA ASN A 83 -4.66 14.01 14.74
C ASN A 83 -4.48 12.55 15.19
N LEU A 84 -3.94 12.38 16.38
CA LEU A 84 -3.64 11.08 16.97
C LEU A 84 -4.88 10.17 17.06
N HIS A 85 -6.01 10.72 17.43
CA HIS A 85 -7.26 9.98 17.55
C HIS A 85 -7.70 9.38 16.20
N LYS A 86 -7.60 10.16 15.13
CA LYS A 86 -7.93 9.69 13.77
C LYS A 86 -6.99 8.57 13.32
N ILE A 87 -5.69 8.71 13.61
CA ILE A 87 -4.70 7.67 13.31
C ILE A 87 -5.02 6.39 14.09
N ALA A 88 -5.26 6.50 15.38
CA ALA A 88 -5.58 5.36 16.24
C ALA A 88 -6.83 4.62 15.77
N LEU A 89 -7.87 5.36 15.43
CA LEU A 89 -9.12 4.79 14.94
C LEU A 89 -8.92 4.00 13.64
N LYS A 90 -8.18 4.56 12.71
CA LYS A 90 -7.93 3.92 11.40
C LYS A 90 -6.97 2.75 11.46
N LEU A 91 -6.05 2.74 12.42
CA LEU A 91 -5.11 1.65 12.64
C LEU A 91 -5.62 0.62 13.65
N ASN A 92 -6.82 0.81 14.18
CA ASN A 92 -7.42 -0.04 15.21
C ASN A 92 -6.50 -0.21 16.45
N LEU A 93 -5.88 0.88 16.88
CA LEU A 93 -5.05 0.90 18.07
C LEU A 93 -5.92 1.07 19.31
N ASN A 94 -5.89 0.08 20.18
CA ASN A 94 -6.76 0.02 21.36
C ASN A 94 -6.08 0.51 22.64
N ASP A 95 -4.95 1.18 22.54
CA ASP A 95 -4.27 1.71 23.71
C ASP A 95 -5.07 2.85 24.32
N LYS A 96 -5.32 2.74 25.61
CA LYS A 96 -6.13 3.72 26.35
C LYS A 96 -5.32 4.91 26.86
N ILE A 97 -4.00 4.77 26.91
CA ILE A 97 -3.09 5.80 27.41
C ILE A 97 -2.53 6.58 26.23
N GLN A 98 -2.84 7.86 26.16
CA GLN A 98 -2.42 8.74 25.08
C GLN A 98 -0.90 8.74 24.85
N ALA A 99 -0.10 8.77 25.90
CA ALA A 99 1.36 8.75 25.80
C ALA A 99 1.89 7.46 25.14
N ASN A 100 1.30 6.31 25.46
CA ASN A 100 1.65 5.04 24.83
C ASN A 100 1.21 5.01 23.37
N LEU A 101 0.05 5.56 23.08
CA LEU A 101 -0.49 5.66 21.72
C LEU A 101 0.42 6.52 20.84
N GLU A 102 0.85 7.68 21.30
CA GLU A 102 1.81 8.53 20.61
C GLU A 102 3.14 7.80 20.36
N ARG A 103 3.67 7.14 21.37
CA ARG A 103 4.91 6.36 21.23
C ARG A 103 4.77 5.25 20.21
N THR A 104 3.67 4.52 20.23
CA THR A 104 3.38 3.44 19.28
C THR A 104 3.31 3.97 17.85
N VAL A 105 2.60 5.07 17.63
CA VAL A 105 2.49 5.69 16.30
C VAL A 105 3.86 6.16 15.81
N VAL A 106 4.65 6.82 16.64
CA VAL A 106 5.98 7.28 16.25
C VAL A 106 6.90 6.10 15.94
N THR A 107 7.00 5.13 16.86
CA THR A 107 7.97 4.03 16.76
C THR A 107 7.62 3.02 15.68
N ASN A 108 6.34 2.66 15.54
CA ASN A 108 5.91 1.57 14.66
C ASN A 108 5.38 2.06 13.30
N VAL A 109 5.09 3.33 13.14
CA VAL A 109 4.49 3.88 11.93
C VAL A 109 5.36 4.96 11.30
N LEU A 110 5.55 6.08 11.97
CA LEU A 110 6.18 7.26 11.37
C LEU A 110 7.69 7.09 11.16
N GLU A 111 8.41 6.58 12.14
CA GLU A 111 9.85 6.38 12.02
C GLU A 111 10.22 5.31 10.97
N PRO A 112 9.56 4.14 10.89
CA PRO A 112 9.81 3.20 9.81
C PRO A 112 9.55 3.79 8.42
N LEU A 113 8.47 4.53 8.24
CA LEU A 113 8.14 5.18 6.97
C LEU A 113 9.17 6.25 6.59
N ARG A 114 9.62 7.05 7.56
CA ARG A 114 10.65 8.06 7.35
C ARG A 114 12.00 7.44 6.98
N ARG A 115 12.44 6.42 7.70
CA ARG A 115 13.73 5.75 7.45
C ARG A 115 13.80 5.12 6.08
N GLN A 116 12.70 4.59 5.58
CA GLN A 116 12.62 3.99 4.24
C GLN A 116 12.29 5.01 3.14
N GLY A 117 12.08 6.28 3.49
CA GLY A 117 11.84 7.34 2.53
C GLY A 117 10.44 7.38 1.92
N PHE A 118 9.46 6.76 2.56
CA PHE A 118 8.04 6.88 2.16
C PHE A 118 7.42 8.22 2.54
N ILE A 119 7.91 8.82 3.61
CA ILE A 119 7.65 10.21 3.99
C ILE A 119 8.98 10.93 4.17
N GLU A 120 9.00 12.22 3.92
CA GLU A 120 10.22 13.04 4.09
C GLU A 120 10.48 13.31 5.57
N ALA A 121 9.46 13.79 6.26
CA ALA A 121 9.53 14.15 7.67
C ALA A 121 8.14 14.15 8.29
N TYR A 122 8.10 14.25 9.61
CA TYR A 122 6.88 14.53 10.36
C TYR A 122 7.19 15.47 11.51
N GLU A 123 6.21 16.28 11.88
CA GLU A 123 6.26 17.17 13.03
C GLU A 123 5.10 16.87 13.97
N LYS A 124 5.35 16.99 15.25
CA LYS A 124 4.33 16.83 16.28
C LYS A 124 3.95 18.20 16.84
N GLU A 125 2.67 18.50 16.83
CA GLU A 125 2.09 19.69 17.42
C GLU A 125 1.10 19.34 18.54
N PRO A 126 0.96 20.18 19.57
CA PRO A 126 -0.10 20.02 20.54
C PRO A 126 -1.46 20.30 19.89
N GLY A 127 -2.46 19.48 20.20
CA GLY A 127 -3.83 19.65 19.74
C GLY A 127 -4.82 19.66 20.88
N LEU A 128 -6.03 20.15 20.63
CA LEU A 128 -7.12 20.22 21.64
C LEU A 128 -7.53 18.84 22.18
N HIS A 129 -7.38 17.78 21.36
CA HIS A 129 -7.79 16.42 21.71
C HIS A 129 -6.64 15.42 21.55
N GLY A 130 -5.41 15.82 21.89
CA GLY A 130 -4.21 15.03 21.73
C GLY A 130 -3.26 15.58 20.68
N ALA A 131 -2.15 14.88 20.48
CA ALA A 131 -1.14 15.31 19.52
C ALA A 131 -1.67 15.32 18.09
N LYS A 132 -1.23 16.29 17.32
CA LYS A 132 -1.43 16.40 15.89
C LYS A 132 -0.09 16.16 15.20
N PHE A 133 -0.09 15.31 14.19
CA PHE A 133 1.08 15.07 13.38
C PHE A 133 0.92 15.73 12.02
N ILE A 134 1.97 16.40 11.55
CA ILE A 134 2.03 16.97 10.21
C ILE A 134 3.04 16.13 9.43
N ILE A 135 2.54 15.39 8.46
CA ILE A 135 3.35 14.52 7.61
C ILE A 135 3.79 15.32 6.38
N LYS A 136 5.09 15.38 6.14
CA LYS A 136 5.66 16.01 4.95
C LYS A 136 6.00 14.96 3.90
N ARG A 137 5.60 15.22 2.66
CA ARG A 137 5.88 14.36 1.52
C ARG A 137 6.82 15.04 0.55
N ASP A 138 7.75 14.28 0.04
CA ASP A 138 8.60 14.70 -1.08
C ASP A 138 8.03 14.16 -2.39
N PHE A 139 7.42 15.04 -3.18
CA PHE A 139 6.91 14.69 -4.51
C PHE A 139 8.00 14.63 -5.58
N SER A 140 9.20 15.07 -5.30
CA SER A 140 10.32 15.01 -6.24
C SER A 140 10.81 13.58 -6.48
N LYS A 141 10.45 12.66 -5.58
CA LYS A 141 10.82 11.24 -5.63
C LYS A 141 9.69 10.34 -6.17
N LYS A 142 8.75 10.89 -6.94
CA LYS A 142 7.86 10.08 -7.75
C LYS A 142 8.67 9.40 -8.85
N GLY A 143 9.06 8.21 -8.58
CA GLY A 143 9.73 7.37 -9.54
C GLY A 143 9.39 5.94 -9.29
#